data_e4d07b9fd261453f58ab8a0bb97613db
#
_entry.id   e4d07b9fd261453f58ab8a0bb97613db
#
_cell.length_a   1.000
_cell.length_b   1.000
_cell.length_c   1.000
_cell.angle_alpha   90.00
_cell.angle_beta   90.00
_cell.angle_gamma   90.00
#
_symmetry.space_group_name_H-M   'P 1'
#
loop_
_entity.id
_entity.type
_entity.pdbx_description
1 polymer ?
#
loop_
_entity_poly.entity_id
_entity_poly.type
_entity_poly.pdbx_seq_one_letter_code
_entity_poly.pdbx_strand_id
1 'polypeptide(L)'
;MVADVLEGHRVFFLAYEEPFTKEPSKVCGIGLIRAAIRIDGVYRVILQGLTRVSLVQCVKKRPYPVYEIQPLKENNPPYQSIRMYLETLREKVDRIIKKMKINAISLPSPPNSANTTTAIIPAFNPQPELKASFSENPLEDFLAYLNHIDQPGTLADIIASTMVIPGPDRQAILNACSIRERLKITAEILCKTYGLE
;
A
#
# COMPACT_ATOMS: atom_id res chain seq x y z
N MET A 1 -19.15 -8.84 12.03
CA MET A 1 -18.44 -7.61 11.60
C MET A 1 -18.70 -7.27 10.12
N VAL A 2 -18.14 -8.04 9.15
CA VAL A 2 -18.29 -7.64 7.72
C VAL A 2 -19.76 -7.55 7.31
N ALA A 3 -20.62 -8.50 7.70
CA ALA A 3 -22.05 -8.44 7.43
C ALA A 3 -22.68 -7.15 7.96
N ASP A 4 -22.45 -6.83 9.24
CA ASP A 4 -23.02 -5.62 9.88
C ASP A 4 -22.55 -4.33 9.21
N VAL A 5 -21.27 -4.30 8.80
CA VAL A 5 -20.70 -3.16 8.09
C VAL A 5 -21.30 -2.99 6.69
N LEU A 6 -21.60 -4.11 6.00
CA LEU A 6 -22.26 -4.08 4.68
C LEU A 6 -23.70 -3.58 4.74
N GLU A 7 -24.42 -3.87 5.81
CA GLU A 7 -25.78 -3.38 6.06
C GLU A 7 -25.80 -1.89 6.49
N GLY A 8 -24.65 -1.38 6.98
CA GLY A 8 -24.49 0.00 7.45
C GLY A 8 -23.72 0.89 6.47
N HIS A 9 -22.72 1.56 7.01
CA HIS A 9 -21.94 2.60 6.29
C HIS A 9 -20.83 2.06 5.37
N ARG A 10 -20.62 0.74 5.34
CA ARG A 10 -19.60 0.04 4.52
C ARG A 10 -18.15 0.46 4.79
N VAL A 11 -17.89 1.12 5.92
CA VAL A 11 -16.56 1.64 6.28
C VAL A 11 -16.04 0.90 7.50
N PHE A 12 -14.77 0.50 7.46
CA PHE A 12 -14.07 -0.02 8.62
C PHE A 12 -12.58 0.36 8.57
N PHE A 13 -11.90 0.21 9.68
CA PHE A 13 -10.46 0.44 9.76
C PHE A 13 -9.69 -0.88 9.73
N LEU A 14 -8.47 -0.83 9.19
CA LEU A 14 -7.48 -1.88 9.22
C LEU A 14 -6.31 -1.39 10.07
N ALA A 15 -6.10 -2.03 11.20
CA ALA A 15 -4.99 -1.73 12.09
C ALA A 15 -4.00 -2.89 12.12
N TYR A 16 -2.72 -2.57 12.21
CA TYR A 16 -1.68 -3.54 12.48
C TYR A 16 -1.79 -3.97 13.96
N GLU A 17 -1.77 -5.27 14.22
CA GLU A 17 -1.74 -5.79 15.58
C GLU A 17 -0.31 -5.78 16.10
N GLU A 18 -0.06 -5.09 17.19
CA GLU A 18 1.25 -5.05 17.83
C GLU A 18 1.63 -6.44 18.35
N PRO A 19 2.80 -6.98 17.98
CA PRO A 19 3.15 -8.38 18.27
C PRO A 19 3.16 -8.73 19.75
N PHE A 20 3.55 -7.78 20.61
CA PHE A 20 3.71 -7.99 22.04
C PHE A 20 2.44 -7.69 22.84
N THR A 21 1.79 -6.57 22.59
CA THR A 21 0.59 -6.15 23.35
C THR A 21 -0.69 -6.75 22.82
N LYS A 22 -0.68 -7.26 21.58
CA LYS A 22 -1.89 -7.73 20.87
C LYS A 22 -2.96 -6.65 20.69
N GLU A 23 -2.58 -5.41 20.87
CA GLU A 23 -3.45 -4.26 20.67
C GLU A 23 -3.31 -3.72 19.25
N PRO A 24 -4.35 -3.10 18.70
CA PRO A 24 -4.24 -2.44 17.40
C PRO A 24 -3.33 -1.21 17.49
N SER A 25 -2.47 -1.03 16.50
CA SER A 25 -1.64 0.17 16.38
C SER A 25 -2.49 1.43 16.37
N LYS A 26 -1.99 2.48 17.01
CA LYS A 26 -2.72 3.74 17.20
C LYS A 26 -3.10 4.41 15.87
N VAL A 27 -2.27 4.29 14.85
CA VAL A 27 -2.56 4.81 13.51
C VAL A 27 -2.98 3.67 12.59
N CYS A 28 -4.09 3.85 11.90
CA CYS A 28 -4.61 2.88 10.96
C CYS A 28 -5.23 3.52 9.71
N GLY A 29 -5.47 2.72 8.69
CA GLY A 29 -6.19 3.14 7.50
C GLY A 29 -7.68 2.86 7.61
N ILE A 30 -8.53 3.78 7.14
CA ILE A 30 -9.94 3.49 6.92
C ILE A 30 -10.17 3.11 5.46
N GLY A 31 -11.03 2.12 5.24
CA GLY A 31 -11.43 1.67 3.92
C GLY A 31 -12.94 1.57 3.77
N LEU A 32 -13.40 1.86 2.55
CA LEU A 32 -14.78 1.64 2.12
C LEU A 32 -14.85 0.31 1.37
N ILE A 33 -15.79 -0.56 1.74
CA ILE A 33 -16.07 -1.80 1.00
C ILE A 33 -16.78 -1.45 -0.30
N ARG A 34 -16.10 -1.64 -1.43
CA ARG A 34 -16.68 -1.46 -2.76
C ARG A 34 -17.41 -2.69 -3.25
N ALA A 35 -16.87 -3.87 -3.00
CA ALA A 35 -17.48 -5.14 -3.30
C ALA A 35 -17.18 -6.15 -2.21
N ALA A 36 -18.11 -7.09 -2.00
CA ALA A 36 -17.95 -8.20 -1.09
C ALA A 36 -18.58 -9.45 -1.71
N ILE A 37 -17.85 -10.55 -1.67
CA ILE A 37 -18.33 -11.87 -2.10
C ILE A 37 -18.15 -12.81 -0.92
N ARG A 38 -19.16 -13.63 -0.62
CA ARG A 38 -19.07 -14.66 0.40
C ARG A 38 -18.89 -16.02 -0.27
N ILE A 39 -17.74 -16.67 0.01
CA ILE A 39 -17.39 -18.00 -0.50
C ILE A 39 -17.04 -18.87 0.71
N ASP A 40 -17.69 -20.02 0.85
CA ASP A 40 -17.46 -20.98 1.94
C ASP A 40 -17.47 -20.35 3.36
N GLY A 41 -18.38 -19.41 3.58
CA GLY A 41 -18.50 -18.72 4.86
C GLY A 41 -17.54 -17.56 5.08
N VAL A 42 -16.54 -17.39 4.21
CA VAL A 42 -15.53 -16.34 4.27
C VAL A 42 -15.90 -15.17 3.34
N TYR A 43 -15.76 -13.95 3.82
CA TYR A 43 -15.92 -12.75 2.98
C TYR A 43 -14.59 -12.40 2.30
N ARG A 44 -14.64 -12.28 0.97
CA ARG A 44 -13.61 -11.60 0.18
C ARG A 44 -14.13 -10.21 -0.15
N VAL A 45 -13.34 -9.18 0.20
CA VAL A 45 -13.76 -7.79 0.06
C VAL A 45 -12.76 -7.00 -0.78
N ILE A 46 -13.29 -6.12 -1.61
CA ILE A 46 -12.50 -5.10 -2.32
C ILE A 46 -12.67 -3.81 -1.54
N LEU A 47 -11.53 -3.26 -1.08
CA LEU A 47 -11.48 -2.06 -0.28
C LEU A 47 -10.91 -0.89 -1.07
N GLN A 48 -11.55 0.25 -0.94
CA GLN A 48 -10.99 1.53 -1.31
C GLN A 48 -10.47 2.22 -0.06
N GLY A 49 -9.16 2.50 0.00
CA GLY A 49 -8.60 3.35 1.05
C GLY A 49 -9.19 4.76 0.99
N LEU A 50 -9.59 5.30 2.14
CA LEU A 50 -10.15 6.65 2.24
C LEU A 50 -9.14 7.61 2.85
N THR A 51 -8.69 7.32 4.06
CA THR A 51 -7.75 8.18 4.79
C THR A 51 -7.09 7.42 5.93
N ARG A 52 -6.13 8.09 6.58
CA ARG A 52 -5.50 7.62 7.81
C ARG A 52 -6.18 8.25 9.02
N VAL A 53 -6.29 7.47 10.08
CA VAL A 53 -6.90 7.91 11.34
C VAL A 53 -6.06 7.47 12.52
N SER A 54 -6.22 8.18 13.62
CA SER A 54 -5.72 7.77 14.94
C SER A 54 -6.87 7.17 15.72
N LEU A 55 -6.65 5.99 16.31
CA LEU A 55 -7.56 5.39 17.28
C LEU A 55 -7.43 6.14 18.61
N VAL A 56 -8.55 6.65 19.11
CA VAL A 56 -8.59 7.44 20.36
C VAL A 56 -8.91 6.53 21.53
N GLN A 57 -10.07 5.90 21.49
CA GLN A 57 -10.54 5.09 22.61
C GLN A 57 -11.42 3.94 22.09
N CYS A 58 -11.32 2.78 22.74
CA CYS A 58 -12.19 1.65 22.48
C CYS A 58 -13.55 1.88 23.16
N VAL A 59 -14.58 2.11 22.35
CA VAL A 59 -15.96 2.35 22.83
C VAL A 59 -16.67 1.04 23.14
N LYS A 60 -16.40 -0.01 22.35
CA LYS A 60 -17.05 -1.32 22.48
C LYS A 60 -16.07 -2.42 22.09
N LYS A 61 -16.03 -3.52 22.87
CA LYS A 61 -15.12 -4.65 22.62
C LYS A 61 -15.79 -5.83 21.91
N ARG A 62 -17.08 -6.04 22.10
CA ARG A 62 -17.82 -7.21 21.55
C ARG A 62 -19.04 -6.77 20.76
N PRO A 63 -19.47 -7.50 19.71
CA PRO A 63 -18.88 -8.73 19.16
C PRO A 63 -17.56 -8.49 18.42
N TYR A 64 -17.22 -7.27 18.09
CA TYR A 64 -15.93 -6.81 17.52
C TYR A 64 -15.60 -5.44 18.08
N PRO A 65 -14.30 -5.06 18.09
CA PRO A 65 -13.90 -3.77 18.66
C PRO A 65 -14.40 -2.59 17.80
N VAL A 66 -14.93 -1.58 18.48
CA VAL A 66 -15.35 -0.30 17.90
C VAL A 66 -14.56 0.80 18.60
N TYR A 67 -13.96 1.68 17.82
CA TYR A 67 -13.13 2.77 18.31
C TYR A 67 -13.68 4.13 17.92
N GLU A 68 -13.52 5.08 18.81
CA GLU A 68 -13.55 6.49 18.45
C GLU A 68 -12.28 6.80 17.67
N ILE A 69 -12.43 7.53 16.54
CA ILE A 69 -11.33 7.84 15.64
C ILE A 69 -11.19 9.33 15.42
N GLN A 70 -9.98 9.76 15.15
CA GLN A 70 -9.65 11.12 14.74
C GLN A 70 -8.92 11.11 13.39
N PRO A 71 -9.31 11.96 12.41
CA PRO A 71 -8.53 12.10 11.18
C PRO A 71 -7.09 12.49 11.48
N LEU A 72 -6.14 11.80 10.84
CA LEU A 72 -4.74 12.12 10.97
C LEU A 72 -4.42 13.33 10.09
N LYS A 73 -4.05 14.46 10.71
CA LYS A 73 -3.65 15.65 9.95
C LYS A 73 -2.30 15.41 9.30
N GLU A 74 -2.25 15.55 7.98
CA GLU A 74 -1.03 15.45 7.21
C GLU A 74 -0.33 16.81 7.16
N ASN A 75 0.96 16.81 7.44
CA ASN A 75 1.80 17.99 7.27
C ASN A 75 2.35 18.00 5.85
N ASN A 76 1.89 18.95 5.04
CA ASN A 76 2.29 19.14 3.65
C ASN A 76 3.31 20.28 3.55
N PRO A 77 4.60 20.00 3.67
CA PRO A 77 5.63 21.02 3.55
C PRO A 77 5.71 21.55 2.11
N PRO A 78 6.29 22.75 1.89
CA PRO A 78 6.48 23.28 0.55
C PRO A 78 7.23 22.30 -0.36
N TYR A 79 6.83 22.19 -1.62
CA TYR A 79 7.39 21.23 -2.59
C TYR A 79 8.93 21.30 -2.66
N GLN A 80 9.49 22.49 -2.63
CA GLN A 80 10.96 22.69 -2.68
C GLN A 80 11.69 21.96 -1.55
N SER A 81 11.09 21.87 -0.36
CA SER A 81 11.70 21.22 0.81
C SER A 81 11.65 19.68 0.76
N ILE A 82 10.81 19.12 -0.09
CA ILE A 82 10.65 17.66 -0.25
C ILE A 82 11.18 17.13 -1.59
N ARG A 83 11.51 18.01 -2.52
CA ARG A 83 11.96 17.66 -3.88
C ARG A 83 13.13 16.67 -3.86
N MET A 84 14.15 16.92 -3.06
CA MET A 84 15.31 16.04 -2.95
C MET A 84 14.91 14.62 -2.48
N TYR A 85 14.02 14.52 -1.49
CA TYR A 85 13.54 13.21 -1.00
C TYR A 85 12.71 12.47 -2.04
N LEU A 86 11.92 13.21 -2.81
CA LEU A 86 11.12 12.68 -3.90
C LEU A 86 12.01 12.12 -5.02
N GLU A 87 13.01 12.90 -5.46
CA GLU A 87 13.97 12.50 -6.48
C GLU A 87 14.77 11.27 -6.01
N THR A 88 15.24 11.29 -4.75
CA THR A 88 15.95 10.15 -4.15
C THR A 88 15.08 8.89 -4.13
N LEU A 89 13.81 9.00 -3.76
CA LEU A 89 12.91 7.84 -3.73
C LEU A 89 12.70 7.28 -5.15
N ARG A 90 12.46 8.14 -6.14
CA ARG A 90 12.30 7.73 -7.56
C ARG A 90 13.56 7.02 -8.08
N GLU A 91 14.73 7.57 -7.83
CA GLU A 91 16.01 6.98 -8.23
C GLU A 91 16.21 5.58 -7.61
N LYS A 92 15.89 5.42 -6.32
CA LYS A 92 16.00 4.11 -5.65
C LYS A 92 15.04 3.10 -6.24
N VAL A 93 13.80 3.46 -6.50
CA VAL A 93 12.82 2.59 -7.14
C VAL A 93 13.27 2.16 -8.53
N ASP A 94 13.78 3.08 -9.33
CA ASP A 94 14.33 2.79 -10.66
C ASP A 94 15.48 1.78 -10.60
N ARG A 95 16.42 1.99 -9.66
CA ARG A 95 17.54 1.04 -9.43
C ARG A 95 17.06 -0.35 -9.01
N ILE A 96 16.07 -0.43 -8.13
CA ILE A 96 15.49 -1.71 -7.69
C ILE A 96 14.87 -2.44 -8.87
N ILE A 97 14.06 -1.77 -9.66
CA ILE A 97 13.38 -2.37 -10.81
C ILE A 97 14.38 -2.84 -11.87
N LYS A 98 15.43 -2.05 -12.14
CA LYS A 98 16.53 -2.47 -13.02
C LYS A 98 17.24 -3.71 -12.51
N LYS A 99 17.51 -3.79 -11.20
CA LYS A 99 18.12 -4.97 -10.55
C LYS A 99 17.21 -6.20 -10.65
N MET A 100 15.89 -6.02 -10.45
CA MET A 100 14.91 -7.11 -10.60
C MET A 100 14.86 -7.65 -12.03
N LYS A 101 14.92 -6.78 -13.04
CA LYS A 101 14.97 -7.20 -14.46
C LYS A 101 16.19 -8.04 -14.77
N ILE A 102 17.36 -7.62 -14.31
CA ILE A 102 18.61 -8.39 -14.54
C ILE A 102 18.50 -9.77 -13.90
N ASN A 103 17.98 -9.86 -12.69
CA ASN A 103 17.80 -11.14 -12.00
C ASN A 103 16.77 -12.06 -12.68
N ALA A 104 15.69 -11.48 -13.23
CA ALA A 104 14.67 -12.23 -13.95
C ALA A 104 15.20 -12.83 -15.27
N ILE A 105 16.08 -12.11 -15.97
CA ILE A 105 16.73 -12.59 -17.20
C ILE A 105 17.76 -13.70 -16.92
N SER A 106 18.34 -13.70 -15.71
CA SER A 106 19.39 -14.67 -15.31
C SER A 106 18.82 -15.99 -14.80
N LEU A 107 17.51 -16.15 -14.63
CA LEU A 107 16.87 -17.39 -14.24
C LEU A 107 16.65 -18.26 -15.50
N PRO A 108 17.18 -19.51 -15.57
CA PRO A 108 16.84 -20.41 -16.67
C PRO A 108 15.33 -20.65 -16.65
N SER A 109 14.71 -20.52 -17.83
CA SER A 109 13.28 -20.78 -18.01
C SER A 109 12.92 -22.17 -17.46
N PRO A 110 11.94 -22.31 -16.57
CA PRO A 110 11.49 -23.62 -16.14
C PRO A 110 10.95 -24.39 -17.34
N PRO A 111 11.26 -25.68 -17.47
CA PRO A 111 10.72 -26.48 -18.55
C PRO A 111 9.20 -26.56 -18.39
N ASN A 112 8.51 -26.13 -19.46
CA ASN A 112 7.06 -26.24 -19.67
C ASN A 112 6.24 -26.81 -18.50
N SER A 113 5.71 -25.95 -17.65
CA SER A 113 4.53 -26.23 -16.85
C SER A 113 3.45 -25.25 -17.24
N ALA A 114 2.58 -25.71 -18.12
CA ALA A 114 1.29 -25.07 -18.33
C ALA A 114 0.55 -25.04 -16.96
N ASN A 115 -0.07 -23.93 -16.70
CA ASN A 115 -1.03 -23.67 -15.64
C ASN A 115 -0.50 -23.40 -14.22
N THR A 116 -0.84 -22.22 -13.80
CA THR A 116 -1.08 -21.74 -12.45
C THR A 116 -0.03 -20.77 -11.90
N THR A 117 -0.14 -19.51 -12.28
CA THR A 117 0.23 -18.45 -11.37
C THR A 117 -0.71 -17.27 -11.61
N THR A 118 -1.84 -17.32 -10.94
CA THR A 118 -2.69 -16.13 -10.78
C THR A 118 -2.01 -15.26 -9.74
N ALA A 119 -1.08 -14.43 -10.16
CA ALA A 119 -0.65 -13.29 -9.36
C ALA A 119 -1.86 -12.38 -9.22
N ILE A 120 -2.42 -12.31 -8.01
CA ILE A 120 -3.51 -11.39 -7.69
C ILE A 120 -2.89 -9.99 -7.61
N ILE A 121 -2.75 -9.34 -8.75
CA ILE A 121 -2.62 -7.90 -8.83
C ILE A 121 -4.03 -7.37 -8.55
N PRO A 122 -4.26 -6.52 -7.53
CA PRO A 122 -5.58 -5.93 -7.34
C PRO A 122 -5.94 -5.18 -8.62
N ALA A 123 -7.06 -5.57 -9.22
CA ALA A 123 -7.61 -4.89 -10.38
C ALA A 123 -7.90 -3.42 -10.01
N PHE A 124 -6.96 -2.55 -10.29
CA PHE A 124 -7.19 -1.13 -10.36
C PHE A 124 -8.10 -0.93 -11.56
N ASN A 125 -9.30 -0.42 -11.33
CA ASN A 125 -10.26 -0.14 -12.39
C ASN A 125 -9.80 1.17 -13.08
N PRO A 126 -9.08 1.11 -14.23
CA PRO A 126 -8.75 2.30 -14.98
C PRO A 126 -10.03 2.83 -15.65
N GLN A 127 -10.16 4.12 -15.71
CA GLN A 127 -11.20 4.79 -16.49
C GLN A 127 -11.25 4.22 -17.93
N PRO A 128 -12.42 4.13 -18.59
CA PRO A 128 -12.61 3.34 -19.81
C PRO A 128 -11.87 3.83 -21.06
N GLU A 129 -11.00 4.80 -20.97
CA GLU A 129 -10.29 5.38 -22.12
C GLU A 129 -8.82 4.94 -22.26
N LEU A 130 -8.24 4.20 -21.30
CA LEU A 130 -6.93 3.59 -21.50
C LEU A 130 -7.12 2.17 -22.03
N LYS A 131 -7.18 2.01 -23.34
CA LYS A 131 -6.74 0.77 -24.00
C LYS A 131 -5.23 0.65 -23.78
N ALA A 132 -4.84 0.30 -22.55
CA ALA A 132 -3.47 -0.09 -22.26
C ALA A 132 -3.25 -1.41 -22.99
N SER A 133 -2.53 -1.37 -24.10
CA SER A 133 -1.79 -2.54 -24.54
C SER A 133 -0.86 -2.87 -23.36
N PHE A 134 -1.18 -3.92 -22.60
CA PHE A 134 -0.27 -4.43 -21.58
C PHE A 134 1.05 -4.66 -22.29
N SER A 135 2.07 -3.92 -21.91
CA SER A 135 3.41 -4.13 -22.46
C SER A 135 3.89 -5.52 -22.00
N GLU A 136 4.77 -6.12 -22.77
CA GLU A 136 5.41 -7.38 -22.40
C GLU A 136 6.21 -7.26 -21.08
N ASN A 137 6.32 -6.04 -20.53
CA ASN A 137 7.12 -5.76 -19.35
C ASN A 137 6.33 -4.97 -18.27
N PRO A 138 5.62 -5.67 -17.36
CA PRO A 138 4.82 -5.03 -16.30
C PRO A 138 5.62 -4.11 -15.37
N LEU A 139 6.94 -4.33 -15.25
CA LEU A 139 7.81 -3.47 -14.43
C LEU A 139 8.06 -2.11 -15.07
N GLU A 140 8.11 -2.04 -16.40
CA GLU A 140 8.22 -0.76 -17.13
C GLU A 140 6.93 0.04 -17.06
N ASP A 141 5.79 -0.65 -17.20
CA ASP A 141 4.48 -0.02 -17.02
C ASP A 141 4.33 0.55 -15.63
N PHE A 142 4.79 -0.17 -14.62
CA PHE A 142 4.78 0.32 -13.24
C PHE A 142 5.67 1.55 -13.05
N LEU A 143 6.89 1.56 -13.62
CA LEU A 143 7.76 2.74 -13.60
C LEU A 143 7.14 3.93 -14.32
N ALA A 144 6.58 3.70 -15.52
CA ALA A 144 5.89 4.73 -16.27
C ALA A 144 4.73 5.32 -15.46
N TYR A 145 3.93 4.46 -14.82
CA TYR A 145 2.85 4.88 -13.93
C TYR A 145 3.35 5.75 -12.77
N LEU A 146 4.40 5.31 -12.06
CA LEU A 146 4.97 6.08 -10.95
C LEU A 146 5.48 7.47 -11.39
N ASN A 147 5.99 7.58 -12.62
CA ASN A 147 6.48 8.85 -13.16
C ASN A 147 5.38 9.87 -13.45
N HIS A 148 4.13 9.42 -13.65
CA HIS A 148 2.97 10.29 -13.84
C HIS A 148 2.31 10.75 -12.54
N ILE A 149 2.79 10.28 -11.38
CA ILE A 149 2.23 10.69 -10.10
C ILE A 149 2.90 11.97 -9.61
N ASP A 150 2.17 13.08 -9.64
CA ASP A 150 2.68 14.39 -9.23
C ASP A 150 2.63 14.60 -7.72
N GLN A 151 1.72 13.93 -7.01
CA GLN A 151 1.53 14.08 -5.57
C GLN A 151 2.55 13.24 -4.78
N PRO A 152 3.49 13.85 -4.04
CA PRO A 152 4.53 13.13 -3.34
C PRO A 152 4.04 12.14 -2.28
N GLY A 153 2.95 12.48 -1.57
CA GLY A 153 2.32 11.59 -0.59
C GLY A 153 1.74 10.34 -1.24
N THR A 154 1.01 10.51 -2.34
CA THR A 154 0.44 9.41 -3.13
C THR A 154 1.52 8.50 -3.70
N LEU A 155 2.61 9.09 -4.21
CA LEU A 155 3.75 8.32 -4.72
C LEU A 155 4.37 7.44 -3.61
N ALA A 156 4.63 8.02 -2.44
CA ALA A 156 5.17 7.26 -1.30
C ALA A 156 4.24 6.12 -0.88
N ASP A 157 2.93 6.38 -0.82
CA ASP A 157 1.93 5.39 -0.41
C ASP A 157 1.82 4.22 -1.42
N ILE A 158 1.87 4.50 -2.72
CA ILE A 158 1.85 3.46 -3.76
C ILE A 158 3.13 2.62 -3.69
N ILE A 159 4.29 3.25 -3.60
CA ILE A 159 5.57 2.54 -3.47
C ILE A 159 5.57 1.68 -2.20
N ALA A 160 5.13 2.23 -1.06
CA ALA A 160 5.05 1.47 0.19
C ALA A 160 4.10 0.27 0.08
N SER A 161 2.95 0.45 -0.56
CA SER A 161 1.95 -0.64 -0.70
C SER A 161 2.40 -1.76 -1.63
N THR A 162 3.23 -1.46 -2.63
CA THR A 162 3.66 -2.43 -3.65
C THR A 162 5.02 -3.06 -3.36
N MET A 163 5.97 -2.28 -2.80
CA MET A 163 7.38 -2.69 -2.69
C MET A 163 7.83 -2.99 -1.26
N VAL A 164 7.08 -2.55 -0.24
CA VAL A 164 7.42 -2.84 1.17
C VAL A 164 6.61 -4.04 1.66
N ILE A 165 7.29 -4.98 2.32
CA ILE A 165 6.64 -6.17 2.88
C ILE A 165 5.65 -5.75 3.99
N PRO A 166 4.44 -6.36 4.07
CA PRO A 166 3.50 -6.09 5.16
C PRO A 166 4.13 -6.35 6.53
N GLY A 167 3.86 -5.46 7.49
CA GLY A 167 4.36 -5.61 8.85
C GLY A 167 4.80 -4.28 9.46
N PRO A 168 5.76 -4.29 10.39
CA PRO A 168 6.19 -3.09 11.14
C PRO A 168 6.74 -1.99 10.24
N ASP A 169 7.41 -2.33 9.14
CA ASP A 169 7.95 -1.34 8.20
C ASP A 169 6.83 -0.55 7.50
N ARG A 170 5.76 -1.23 7.04
CA ARG A 170 4.57 -0.53 6.52
C ARG A 170 3.89 0.32 7.59
N GLN A 171 3.82 -0.20 8.82
CA GLN A 171 3.24 0.56 9.93
C GLN A 171 4.06 1.82 10.25
N ALA A 172 5.40 1.76 10.19
CA ALA A 172 6.26 2.92 10.37
C ALA A 172 5.97 4.00 9.31
N ILE A 173 5.81 3.61 8.04
CA ILE A 173 5.43 4.52 6.95
C ILE A 173 4.03 5.11 7.20
N LEU A 174 3.08 4.29 7.63
CA LEU A 174 1.71 4.73 7.92
C LEU A 174 1.66 5.74 9.08
N ASN A 175 2.52 5.59 10.08
CA ASN A 175 2.63 6.48 11.24
C ASN A 175 3.20 7.86 10.88
N ALA A 176 3.97 7.98 9.79
CA ALA A 176 4.59 9.23 9.39
C ALA A 176 3.54 10.28 8.98
N CYS A 177 3.37 11.31 9.81
CA CYS A 177 2.41 12.41 9.58
C CYS A 177 2.92 13.43 8.56
N SER A 178 4.22 13.54 8.36
CA SER A 178 4.84 14.43 7.39
C SER A 178 5.13 13.68 6.09
N ILE A 179 4.79 14.29 4.95
CA ILE A 179 5.17 13.76 3.63
C ILE A 179 6.68 13.60 3.52
N ARG A 180 7.44 14.56 4.03
CA ARG A 180 8.91 14.50 4.05
C ARG A 180 9.43 13.26 4.77
N GLU A 181 8.90 13.01 5.96
CA GLU A 181 9.28 11.86 6.78
C GLU A 181 8.87 10.54 6.11
N ARG A 182 7.68 10.49 5.52
CA ARG A 182 7.19 9.33 4.79
C ARG A 182 8.08 8.97 3.61
N LEU A 183 8.46 9.95 2.77
CA LEU A 183 9.38 9.75 1.66
C LEU A 183 10.73 9.21 2.14
N LYS A 184 11.27 9.80 3.22
CA LYS A 184 12.54 9.39 3.82
C LYS A 184 12.50 7.95 4.33
N ILE A 185 11.52 7.63 5.19
CA ILE A 185 11.37 6.28 5.77
C ILE A 185 11.15 5.24 4.66
N THR A 186 10.32 5.54 3.66
CA THR A 186 10.10 4.63 2.53
C THR A 186 11.41 4.36 1.79
N ALA A 187 12.21 5.38 1.50
CA ALA A 187 13.49 5.22 0.83
C ALA A 187 14.51 4.41 1.67
N GLU A 188 14.56 4.62 2.98
CA GLU A 188 15.42 3.87 3.91
C GLU A 188 15.04 2.39 3.98
N ILE A 189 13.74 2.09 4.09
CA ILE A 189 13.24 0.72 4.12
C ILE A 189 13.55 0.00 2.80
N LEU A 190 13.36 0.66 1.66
CA LEU A 190 13.70 0.08 0.36
C LEU A 190 15.20 -0.22 0.25
N CYS A 191 16.07 0.68 0.71
CA CYS A 191 17.50 0.43 0.73
C CYS A 191 17.84 -0.82 1.54
N LYS A 192 17.30 -0.92 2.74
CA LYS A 192 17.51 -2.07 3.63
C LYS A 192 16.98 -3.35 3.01
N THR A 193 15.77 -3.32 2.44
CA THR A 193 15.11 -4.51 1.89
C THR A 193 15.79 -5.04 0.63
N TYR A 194 16.24 -4.15 -0.25
CA TYR A 194 16.79 -4.51 -1.57
C TYR A 194 18.32 -4.41 -1.65
N GLY A 195 19.00 -4.12 -0.54
CA GLY A 195 20.46 -4.02 -0.47
C GLY A 195 21.01 -2.93 -1.42
N LEU A 196 20.47 -1.73 -1.30
CA LEU A 196 20.99 -0.53 -1.97
C LEU A 196 21.79 0.28 -0.96
N GLU A 197 23.05 0.44 -1.21
CA GLU A 197 23.91 1.38 -0.47
C GLU A 197 23.68 2.82 -0.94
#